data_da50939bc44a23e0feb157087e884c17
#
_entry.id   da50939bc44a23e0feb157087e884c17
#
_cell.length_a   1.000
_cell.length_b   1.000
_cell.length_c   1.000
_cell.angle_alpha   90.00
_cell.angle_beta   90.00
_cell.angle_gamma   90.00
#
_symmetry.space_group_name_H-M   'P 1'
#
loop_
_entity.id
_entity.type
_entity.pdbx_description
1 polymer ?
#
loop_
_entity_poly.entity_id
_entity_poly.type
_entity_poly.pdbx_seq_one_letter_code
_entity_poly.pdbx_strand_id
1 'polypeptide(L)'
;RDRSPSRGLGDVYKRQVQYRTGIYYTQPEEKMVILAALKNLQAQFKSPVAIEAVPLDNYAPAEDYHQKFLDKNPSGYCHIPSKRFEQAKRPVTAGSGGLKKRLTPLQYKVTQENGTEPPFQNEYYNEFREGIYVDIVSGKPLFVSTDKFESGCGWPSFSKPIDRNLIQEQTDTSHGMCRTEVRGKDSGSHLGHVFNDGPQDKGGLRYCINSAALRFVPIERMEAEGYGAYLPFIQ
;
A
#
# COMPACT_ATOMS: atom_id res chain seq x y z
N ARG A 1 -41.70 -4.14 -22.82
CA ARG A 1 -41.68 -5.57 -23.12
C ARG A 1 -40.57 -6.19 -22.29
N ASP A 2 -40.97 -7.01 -21.40
CA ASP A 2 -40.09 -7.69 -20.52
C ASP A 2 -39.17 -8.65 -21.29
N ARG A 3 -37.86 -8.50 -21.08
CA ARG A 3 -36.86 -9.42 -21.59
C ARG A 3 -36.32 -10.32 -20.51
N SER A 4 -37.21 -10.70 -19.59
CA SER A 4 -36.94 -11.54 -18.46
C SER A 4 -36.29 -12.89 -18.78
N PRO A 5 -36.53 -13.56 -19.93
CA PRO A 5 -35.89 -14.86 -20.22
C PRO A 5 -34.34 -14.75 -20.24
N SER A 6 -33.81 -13.62 -20.71
CA SER A 6 -32.37 -13.43 -20.77
C SER A 6 -31.73 -13.18 -19.39
N ARG A 7 -32.49 -12.63 -18.43
CA ARG A 7 -32.02 -12.47 -17.05
C ARG A 7 -31.89 -13.80 -16.34
N GLY A 8 -32.87 -14.68 -16.49
CA GLY A 8 -32.83 -16.01 -15.89
C GLY A 8 -31.68 -16.86 -16.43
N LEU A 9 -31.47 -16.87 -17.73
CA LEU A 9 -30.34 -17.56 -18.36
C LEU A 9 -28.99 -16.96 -17.94
N GLY A 10 -28.87 -15.63 -17.83
CA GLY A 10 -27.68 -14.96 -17.37
C GLY A 10 -27.32 -15.31 -15.92
N ASP A 11 -28.31 -15.41 -15.04
CA ASP A 11 -28.11 -15.80 -13.65
C ASP A 11 -27.75 -17.27 -13.48
N VAL A 12 -28.35 -18.17 -14.27
CA VAL A 12 -27.98 -19.59 -14.30
C VAL A 12 -26.55 -19.76 -14.84
N TYR A 13 -26.21 -19.04 -15.89
CA TYR A 13 -24.88 -19.09 -16.50
C TYR A 13 -23.80 -18.60 -15.56
N LYS A 14 -24.05 -17.52 -14.81
CA LYS A 14 -23.15 -16.99 -13.79
C LYS A 14 -22.96 -17.91 -12.58
N ARG A 15 -23.86 -18.86 -12.35
CA ARG A 15 -23.74 -19.87 -11.30
C ARG A 15 -22.96 -21.12 -11.71
N GLN A 16 -22.60 -21.23 -12.98
CA GLN A 16 -21.76 -22.32 -13.46
C GLN A 16 -20.32 -22.17 -12.94
N VAL A 17 -19.63 -23.29 -12.75
CA VAL A 17 -18.29 -23.35 -12.16
C VAL A 17 -17.30 -22.38 -12.83
N GLN A 18 -17.39 -22.25 -14.14
CA GLN A 18 -16.53 -21.37 -14.96
C GLN A 18 -16.73 -19.86 -14.76
N TYR A 19 -17.80 -19.44 -14.10
CA TYR A 19 -18.15 -18.04 -13.86
C TYR A 19 -18.22 -17.68 -12.37
N ARG A 20 -17.69 -18.54 -11.51
CA ARG A 20 -17.64 -18.23 -10.08
C ARG A 20 -16.66 -17.10 -9.80
N THR A 21 -17.05 -16.23 -8.88
CA THR A 21 -16.16 -15.19 -8.38
C THR A 21 -15.28 -15.78 -7.29
N GLY A 22 -13.96 -15.70 -7.47
CA GLY A 22 -13.01 -16.23 -6.52
C GLY A 22 -11.76 -15.34 -6.41
N ILE A 23 -11.07 -15.48 -5.31
CA ILE A 23 -9.72 -14.98 -5.09
C ILE A 23 -8.83 -16.20 -4.97
N TYR A 24 -7.88 -16.30 -5.89
CA TYR A 24 -6.98 -17.43 -6.00
C TYR A 24 -5.60 -17.02 -5.50
N TYR A 25 -5.07 -17.73 -4.51
CA TYR A 25 -3.78 -17.39 -3.90
C TYR A 25 -2.71 -18.43 -4.27
N THR A 26 -1.47 -17.97 -4.35
CA THR A 26 -0.30 -18.79 -4.68
C THR A 26 0.49 -19.19 -3.44
N GLN A 27 0.39 -18.39 -2.38
CA GLN A 27 1.08 -18.64 -1.11
C GLN A 27 0.07 -18.88 0.02
N PRO A 28 0.26 -19.90 0.87
CA PRO A 28 -0.67 -20.23 1.96
C PRO A 28 -0.96 -19.06 2.91
N GLU A 29 0.02 -18.17 3.11
CA GLU A 29 -0.06 -17.00 3.99
C GLU A 29 -1.08 -15.98 3.50
N GLU A 30 -1.27 -15.87 2.18
CA GLU A 30 -2.24 -14.97 1.55
C GLU A 30 -3.68 -15.30 1.95
N LYS A 31 -3.96 -16.57 2.25
CA LYS A 31 -5.30 -17.03 2.65
C LYS A 31 -5.86 -16.25 3.84
N MET A 32 -5.06 -16.02 4.86
CA MET A 32 -5.51 -15.31 6.06
C MET A 32 -5.85 -13.85 5.76
N VAL A 33 -5.05 -13.20 4.92
CA VAL A 33 -5.29 -11.82 4.47
C VAL A 33 -6.59 -11.73 3.66
N ILE A 34 -6.79 -12.67 2.74
CA ILE A 34 -7.99 -12.75 1.91
C ILE A 34 -9.25 -12.96 2.78
N LEU A 35 -9.20 -13.91 3.72
CA LEU A 35 -10.32 -14.16 4.62
C LEU A 35 -10.66 -12.97 5.51
N ALA A 36 -9.65 -12.25 6.01
CA ALA A 36 -9.86 -11.02 6.78
C ALA A 36 -10.51 -9.92 5.91
N ALA A 37 -10.07 -9.76 4.67
CA ALA A 37 -10.66 -8.83 3.72
C ALA A 37 -12.11 -9.19 3.38
N LEU A 38 -12.41 -10.47 3.14
CA LEU A 38 -13.77 -10.94 2.89
C LEU A 38 -14.70 -10.77 4.10
N LYS A 39 -14.20 -10.97 5.32
CA LYS A 39 -14.93 -10.67 6.55
C LYS A 39 -15.29 -9.19 6.67
N ASN A 40 -14.35 -8.31 6.38
CA ASN A 40 -14.59 -6.87 6.37
C ASN A 40 -15.58 -6.45 5.27
N LEU A 41 -15.48 -7.09 4.09
CA LEU A 41 -16.43 -6.87 3.00
C LEU A 41 -17.83 -7.33 3.38
N GLN A 42 -17.97 -8.51 3.99
CA GLN A 42 -19.26 -9.05 4.43
C GLN A 42 -20.00 -8.09 5.36
N ALA A 43 -19.29 -7.35 6.21
CA ALA A 43 -19.91 -6.38 7.12
C ALA A 43 -20.63 -5.22 6.38
N GLN A 44 -20.36 -5.01 5.10
CA GLN A 44 -20.97 -3.96 4.27
C GLN A 44 -22.23 -4.44 3.53
N PHE A 45 -22.51 -5.75 3.55
CA PHE A 45 -23.61 -6.36 2.82
C PHE A 45 -24.53 -7.17 3.75
N LYS A 46 -25.85 -7.05 3.53
CA LYS A 46 -26.85 -7.82 4.26
C LYS A 46 -26.92 -9.29 3.80
N SER A 47 -26.63 -9.53 2.52
CA SER A 47 -26.60 -10.87 1.92
C SER A 47 -25.19 -11.46 2.00
N PRO A 48 -25.07 -12.80 2.10
CA PRO A 48 -23.77 -13.45 2.07
C PRO A 48 -22.95 -13.07 0.82
N VAL A 49 -21.70 -12.72 1.03
CA VAL A 49 -20.74 -12.45 -0.06
C VAL A 49 -20.25 -13.80 -0.58
N ALA A 50 -20.64 -14.15 -1.80
CA ALA A 50 -20.31 -15.43 -2.44
C ALA A 50 -18.99 -15.32 -3.23
N ILE A 51 -17.89 -15.09 -2.52
CA ILE A 51 -16.53 -15.08 -3.08
C ILE A 51 -15.75 -16.21 -2.44
N GLU A 52 -15.23 -17.13 -3.24
CA GLU A 52 -14.38 -18.22 -2.75
C GLU A 52 -12.91 -17.75 -2.61
N ALA A 53 -12.20 -18.31 -1.63
CA ALA A 53 -10.77 -18.09 -1.43
C ALA A 53 -10.08 -19.46 -1.44
N VAL A 54 -9.45 -19.80 -2.56
CA VAL A 54 -8.86 -21.14 -2.80
C VAL A 54 -7.45 -21.02 -3.39
N PRO A 55 -6.59 -22.06 -3.21
CA PRO A 55 -5.31 -22.09 -3.89
C PRO A 55 -5.46 -22.01 -5.41
N LEU A 56 -4.47 -21.43 -6.08
CA LEU A 56 -4.39 -21.39 -7.53
C LEU A 56 -3.76 -22.71 -8.05
N ASP A 57 -4.60 -23.71 -8.27
CA ASP A 57 -4.12 -25.03 -8.71
C ASP A 57 -3.99 -25.16 -10.23
N ASN A 58 -4.85 -24.47 -10.97
CA ASN A 58 -4.91 -24.57 -12.44
C ASN A 58 -5.09 -23.18 -13.05
N TYR A 59 -3.99 -22.57 -13.47
CA TYR A 59 -4.03 -21.31 -14.19
C TYR A 59 -3.78 -21.53 -15.68
N ALA A 60 -4.77 -21.17 -16.49
CA ALA A 60 -4.60 -21.05 -17.93
C ALA A 60 -4.76 -19.56 -18.31
N PRO A 61 -3.74 -18.94 -18.94
CA PRO A 61 -3.89 -17.57 -19.42
C PRO A 61 -5.01 -17.50 -20.46
N ALA A 62 -5.80 -16.44 -20.42
CA ALA A 62 -6.77 -16.18 -21.48
C ALA A 62 -6.03 -15.96 -22.81
N GLU A 63 -6.73 -16.20 -23.91
CA GLU A 63 -6.20 -15.99 -25.25
C GLU A 63 -5.76 -14.52 -25.44
N ASP A 64 -4.75 -14.31 -26.25
CA ASP A 64 -4.13 -12.99 -26.44
C ASP A 64 -5.11 -11.88 -26.82
N TYR A 65 -6.18 -12.20 -27.54
CA TYR A 65 -7.20 -11.22 -27.94
C TYR A 65 -8.11 -10.80 -26.76
N HIS A 66 -8.24 -11.64 -25.72
CA HIS A 66 -8.94 -11.29 -24.49
C HIS A 66 -8.07 -10.51 -23.51
N GLN A 67 -6.76 -10.73 -23.55
CA GLN A 67 -5.85 -10.02 -22.66
C GLN A 67 -5.80 -8.54 -23.03
N LYS A 68 -5.97 -7.66 -22.04
CA LYS A 68 -6.02 -6.20 -22.23
C LYS A 68 -7.02 -5.77 -23.31
N PHE A 69 -8.17 -6.46 -23.37
CA PHE A 69 -9.18 -6.25 -24.41
C PHE A 69 -9.58 -4.78 -24.60
N LEU A 70 -9.80 -4.04 -23.51
CA LEU A 70 -10.17 -2.62 -23.58
C LEU A 70 -9.02 -1.70 -24.01
N ASP A 71 -7.77 -2.07 -23.74
CA ASP A 71 -6.60 -1.33 -24.24
C ASP A 71 -6.47 -1.47 -25.76
N LYS A 72 -6.77 -2.67 -26.27
CA LYS A 72 -6.76 -2.98 -27.71
C LYS A 72 -8.03 -2.46 -28.43
N ASN A 73 -9.15 -2.37 -27.72
CA ASN A 73 -10.45 -1.97 -28.22
C ASN A 73 -11.07 -0.91 -27.29
N PRO A 74 -10.67 0.37 -27.36
CA PRO A 74 -11.15 1.42 -26.47
C PRO A 74 -12.66 1.63 -26.48
N SER A 75 -13.32 1.32 -27.61
CA SER A 75 -14.77 1.36 -27.79
C SER A 75 -15.47 0.02 -27.51
N GLY A 76 -14.72 -1.00 -27.08
CA GLY A 76 -15.24 -2.34 -26.79
C GLY A 76 -16.26 -2.31 -25.65
N TYR A 77 -17.28 -3.16 -25.76
CA TYR A 77 -18.28 -3.29 -24.71
C TYR A 77 -17.68 -3.92 -23.44
N CYS A 78 -17.82 -3.22 -22.32
CA CYS A 78 -17.58 -3.76 -20.99
C CYS A 78 -18.79 -3.44 -20.09
N HIS A 79 -19.28 -4.45 -19.36
CA HIS A 79 -20.38 -4.26 -18.41
C HIS A 79 -19.96 -3.50 -17.14
N ILE A 80 -18.64 -3.33 -16.93
CA ILE A 80 -18.10 -2.51 -15.84
C ILE A 80 -17.95 -1.08 -16.35
N PRO A 81 -18.61 -0.09 -15.73
CA PRO A 81 -18.47 1.31 -16.13
C PRO A 81 -17.01 1.79 -16.02
N SER A 82 -16.54 2.55 -17.01
CA SER A 82 -15.17 3.10 -17.04
C SER A 82 -14.77 3.83 -15.75
N LYS A 83 -15.73 4.50 -15.11
CA LYS A 83 -15.53 5.15 -13.79
C LYS A 83 -15.03 4.17 -12.70
N ARG A 84 -15.38 2.89 -12.77
CA ARG A 84 -14.91 1.87 -11.84
C ARG A 84 -13.45 1.49 -12.07
N PHE A 85 -12.99 1.50 -13.33
CA PHE A 85 -11.57 1.29 -13.64
C PHE A 85 -10.73 2.45 -13.12
N GLU A 86 -11.19 3.68 -13.26
CA GLU A 86 -10.50 4.85 -12.70
C GLU A 86 -10.48 4.83 -11.17
N GLN A 87 -11.54 4.35 -10.54
CA GLN A 87 -11.57 4.14 -9.09
C GLN A 87 -10.60 3.05 -8.64
N ALA A 88 -10.46 1.97 -9.41
CA ALA A 88 -9.53 0.87 -9.10
C ALA A 88 -8.07 1.24 -9.36
N LYS A 89 -7.80 2.13 -10.31
CA LYS A 89 -6.45 2.67 -10.58
C LYS A 89 -5.98 3.65 -9.49
N ARG A 90 -6.91 4.25 -8.74
CA ARG A 90 -6.53 5.07 -7.60
C ARG A 90 -5.85 4.18 -6.57
N PRO A 91 -4.67 4.56 -6.07
CA PRO A 91 -4.12 3.90 -4.89
C PRO A 91 -5.26 3.77 -3.87
N VAL A 92 -5.32 2.67 -3.14
CA VAL A 92 -6.29 2.51 -2.05
C VAL A 92 -5.90 3.50 -0.95
N THR A 93 -6.09 4.78 -1.24
CA THR A 93 -6.19 5.81 -0.22
C THR A 93 -7.48 5.45 0.49
N ALA A 94 -7.34 4.85 1.67
CA ALA A 94 -8.47 4.68 2.57
C ALA A 94 -9.21 6.02 2.57
N GLY A 95 -10.47 6.03 2.13
CA GLY A 95 -11.19 7.29 1.89
C GLY A 95 -10.97 8.25 3.04
N SER A 96 -10.74 9.53 2.76
CA SER A 96 -10.28 10.53 3.74
C SER A 96 -11.03 10.52 5.07
N GLY A 97 -12.30 10.11 5.08
CA GLY A 97 -13.08 9.89 6.29
C GLY A 97 -12.67 8.68 7.12
N GLY A 98 -12.14 7.62 6.48
CA GLY A 98 -11.61 6.44 7.17
C GLY A 98 -10.22 6.70 7.77
N LEU A 99 -9.38 7.45 7.08
CA LEU A 99 -8.05 7.82 7.57
C LEU A 99 -8.12 8.77 8.78
N LYS A 100 -9.01 9.76 8.76
CA LYS A 100 -9.22 10.65 9.92
C LYS A 100 -9.65 9.93 11.20
N LYS A 101 -10.32 8.79 11.09
CA LYS A 101 -10.71 7.97 12.26
C LYS A 101 -9.59 7.05 12.73
N ARG A 102 -8.66 6.68 11.85
CA ARG A 102 -7.58 5.72 12.11
C ARG A 102 -6.28 6.39 12.54
N LEU A 103 -6.00 7.55 11.99
CA LEU A 103 -4.79 8.32 12.25
C LEU A 103 -5.02 9.36 13.34
N THR A 104 -3.98 9.63 14.13
CA THR A 104 -3.97 10.79 15.01
C THR A 104 -4.02 12.10 14.19
N PRO A 105 -4.43 13.24 14.78
CA PRO A 105 -4.41 14.52 14.06
C PRO A 105 -3.05 14.86 13.45
N LEU A 106 -1.94 14.55 14.16
CA LEU A 106 -0.59 14.79 13.66
C LEU A 106 -0.24 13.86 12.49
N GLN A 107 -0.53 12.55 12.61
CA GLN A 107 -0.32 11.59 11.54
C GLN A 107 -1.10 11.96 10.27
N TYR A 108 -2.36 12.38 10.44
CA TYR A 108 -3.17 12.84 9.32
C TYR A 108 -2.60 14.11 8.67
N LYS A 109 -2.23 15.11 9.48
CA LYS A 109 -1.62 16.35 9.00
C LYS A 109 -0.34 16.10 8.23
N VAL A 110 0.54 15.24 8.74
CA VAL A 110 1.81 14.89 8.08
C VAL A 110 1.55 14.13 6.78
N THR A 111 0.80 13.03 6.84
CA THR A 111 0.67 12.12 5.70
C THR A 111 -0.25 12.62 4.59
N GLN A 112 -1.28 13.40 4.91
CA GLN A 112 -2.33 13.81 3.98
C GLN A 112 -2.33 15.29 3.64
N GLU A 113 -1.75 16.14 4.50
CA GLU A 113 -1.75 17.59 4.34
C GLU A 113 -0.31 18.16 4.17
N ASN A 114 0.67 17.28 3.89
CA ASN A 114 2.10 17.62 3.71
C ASN A 114 2.69 18.40 4.90
N GLY A 115 2.21 18.09 6.10
CA GLY A 115 2.73 18.71 7.32
C GLY A 115 4.08 18.14 7.72
N THR A 116 4.72 18.80 8.68
CA THR A 116 5.96 18.33 9.31
C THR A 116 5.78 18.39 10.82
N GLU A 117 6.26 17.37 11.51
CA GLU A 117 6.30 17.33 12.98
C GLU A 117 7.51 18.12 13.52
N PRO A 118 7.52 18.55 14.79
CA PRO A 118 8.65 19.24 15.37
C PRO A 118 9.94 18.38 15.43
N PRO A 119 11.14 18.95 15.18
CA PRO A 119 12.39 18.23 15.33
C PRO A 119 12.65 17.90 16.80
N PHE A 120 13.28 16.76 17.07
CA PHE A 120 13.62 16.24 18.41
C PHE A 120 12.43 16.00 19.36
N GLN A 121 11.21 16.21 18.90
CA GLN A 121 9.97 16.00 19.65
C GLN A 121 9.05 15.04 18.91
N ASN A 122 9.63 13.98 18.34
CA ASN A 122 8.92 12.94 17.60
C ASN A 122 9.38 11.54 18.04
N GLU A 123 8.57 10.55 17.76
CA GLU A 123 8.69 9.22 18.37
C GLU A 123 9.97 8.48 17.99
N TYR A 124 10.44 8.62 16.72
CA TYR A 124 11.48 7.75 16.18
C TYR A 124 12.80 8.45 15.88
N TYR A 125 12.99 9.72 16.18
CA TYR A 125 14.29 10.35 15.92
C TYR A 125 15.43 9.65 16.67
N ASN A 126 15.16 9.17 17.90
CA ASN A 126 16.12 8.46 18.76
C ASN A 126 15.76 6.97 18.96
N GLU A 127 15.02 6.34 18.06
CA GLU A 127 14.69 4.91 18.09
C GLU A 127 15.72 4.14 17.25
N PHE A 128 16.58 3.33 17.90
CA PHE A 128 17.67 2.57 17.28
C PHE A 128 17.58 1.07 17.56
N ARG A 129 16.49 0.57 18.12
CA ARG A 129 16.27 -0.88 18.26
C ARG A 129 16.18 -1.51 16.86
N GLU A 130 16.53 -2.80 16.80
CA GLU A 130 16.40 -3.59 15.58
C GLU A 130 14.94 -3.76 15.19
N GLY A 131 14.64 -3.53 13.91
CA GLY A 131 13.29 -3.62 13.41
C GLY A 131 13.09 -2.92 12.07
N ILE A 132 11.83 -2.81 11.70
CA ILE A 132 11.40 -2.26 10.41
C ILE A 132 10.47 -1.07 10.63
N TYR A 133 10.57 -0.08 9.74
CA TYR A 133 9.71 1.09 9.70
C TYR A 133 8.74 0.96 8.53
N VAL A 134 7.44 0.92 8.83
CA VAL A 134 6.39 0.75 7.84
C VAL A 134 5.58 2.02 7.69
N ASP A 135 5.02 2.26 6.51
CA ASP A 135 4.10 3.37 6.25
C ASP A 135 2.86 3.23 7.15
N ILE A 136 2.56 4.24 7.93
CA ILE A 136 1.43 4.23 8.88
C ILE A 136 0.07 4.09 8.19
N VAL A 137 -0.03 4.48 6.92
CA VAL A 137 -1.27 4.45 6.13
C VAL A 137 -1.48 3.10 5.45
N SER A 138 -0.47 2.61 4.72
CA SER A 138 -0.56 1.39 3.92
C SER A 138 -0.05 0.13 4.62
N GLY A 139 0.78 0.28 5.67
CA GLY A 139 1.50 -0.83 6.32
C GLY A 139 2.66 -1.38 5.48
N LYS A 140 2.99 -0.77 4.35
CA LYS A 140 4.12 -1.22 3.51
C LYS A 140 5.45 -0.96 4.21
N PRO A 141 6.39 -1.92 4.20
CA PRO A 141 7.72 -1.74 4.76
C PRO A 141 8.51 -0.73 3.92
N LEU A 142 9.10 0.27 4.57
CA LEU A 142 9.82 1.35 3.89
C LEU A 142 11.30 1.36 4.20
N PHE A 143 11.66 1.24 5.48
CA PHE A 143 13.05 1.32 5.94
C PHE A 143 13.34 0.26 6.99
N VAL A 144 14.62 -0.08 7.16
CA VAL A 144 15.13 -0.96 8.22
C VAL A 144 16.05 -0.20 9.17
N SER A 145 16.17 -0.70 10.40
CA SER A 145 17.01 -0.11 11.45
C SER A 145 18.49 -0.05 11.08
N THR A 146 19.00 -1.02 10.32
CA THR A 146 20.41 -1.08 9.87
C THR A 146 20.80 0.06 8.91
N ASP A 147 19.81 0.63 8.21
CA ASP A 147 20.00 1.79 7.34
C ASP A 147 19.76 3.13 8.04
N LYS A 148 19.27 3.09 9.30
CA LYS A 148 19.08 4.29 10.12
C LYS A 148 20.41 4.79 10.69
N PHE A 149 20.56 6.11 10.76
CA PHE A 149 21.74 6.74 11.36
C PHE A 149 21.37 8.03 12.07
N GLU A 150 22.24 8.45 12.99
CA GLU A 150 22.10 9.73 13.69
C GLU A 150 22.60 10.87 12.80
N SER A 151 21.68 11.68 12.31
CA SER A 151 21.98 12.82 11.42
C SER A 151 22.02 14.16 12.14
N GLY A 152 21.58 14.21 13.40
CA GLY A 152 21.46 15.46 14.15
C GLY A 152 20.35 16.40 13.69
N CYS A 153 19.53 16.03 12.70
CA CYS A 153 18.47 16.90 12.17
C CYS A 153 17.17 16.89 13.01
N GLY A 154 17.05 15.95 13.93
CA GLY A 154 15.88 15.83 14.82
C GLY A 154 14.71 15.00 14.28
N TRP A 155 14.89 14.32 13.14
CA TRP A 155 13.97 13.35 12.56
C TRP A 155 14.69 12.04 12.24
N PRO A 156 13.97 10.89 12.18
CA PRO A 156 14.57 9.65 11.74
C PRO A 156 15.15 9.79 10.35
N SER A 157 16.41 9.38 10.22
CA SER A 157 17.21 9.51 8.99
C SER A 157 17.73 8.16 8.55
N PHE A 158 17.52 7.85 7.26
CA PHE A 158 17.92 6.57 6.66
C PHE A 158 18.79 6.80 5.43
N SER A 159 19.74 5.90 5.19
CA SER A 159 20.64 5.99 4.02
C SER A 159 19.94 5.55 2.72
N LYS A 160 18.97 4.64 2.82
CA LYS A 160 18.20 4.12 1.69
C LYS A 160 16.86 3.53 2.15
N PRO A 161 15.85 3.43 1.27
CA PRO A 161 14.67 2.59 1.49
C PRO A 161 15.03 1.11 1.27
N ILE A 162 14.20 0.20 1.77
CA ILE A 162 14.29 -1.25 1.52
C ILE A 162 14.23 -1.55 0.01
N ASP A 163 13.29 -0.91 -0.67
CA ASP A 163 13.12 -0.96 -2.12
C ASP A 163 12.67 0.42 -2.62
N ARG A 164 13.38 0.98 -3.60
CA ARG A 164 13.02 2.25 -4.23
C ARG A 164 11.66 2.24 -4.91
N ASN A 165 11.16 1.06 -5.28
CA ASN A 165 9.83 0.92 -5.85
C ASN A 165 8.69 1.14 -4.85
N LEU A 166 8.97 1.19 -3.55
CA LEU A 166 7.97 1.43 -2.49
C LEU A 166 7.75 2.92 -2.22
N ILE A 167 8.63 3.78 -2.73
CA ILE A 167 8.56 5.22 -2.58
C ILE A 167 8.46 5.91 -3.95
N GLN A 168 8.02 7.16 -3.92
CA GLN A 168 8.02 8.07 -5.06
C GLN A 168 8.73 9.36 -4.64
N GLU A 169 9.66 9.80 -5.46
CA GLU A 169 10.37 11.07 -5.29
C GLU A 169 9.79 12.11 -6.26
N GLN A 170 9.54 13.33 -5.77
CA GLN A 170 9.04 14.42 -6.59
C GLN A 170 9.64 15.77 -6.14
N THR A 171 9.73 16.71 -7.05
CA THR A 171 10.23 18.05 -6.73
C THR A 171 9.22 18.80 -5.87
N ASP A 172 9.69 19.33 -4.74
CA ASP A 172 8.95 20.21 -3.83
C ASP A 172 9.55 21.60 -3.88
N THR A 173 8.77 22.58 -4.34
CA THR A 173 9.16 23.99 -4.42
C THR A 173 8.50 24.85 -3.34
N SER A 174 7.84 24.23 -2.36
CA SER A 174 7.18 24.94 -1.26
C SER A 174 8.18 25.69 -0.37
N HIS A 175 7.69 26.69 0.35
CA HIS A 175 8.46 27.51 1.27
C HIS A 175 9.70 28.22 0.67
N GLY A 176 9.71 28.44 -0.66
CA GLY A 176 10.83 29.10 -1.34
C GLY A 176 12.10 28.24 -1.45
N MET A 177 12.00 26.94 -1.18
CA MET A 177 13.09 25.96 -1.28
C MET A 177 12.84 25.01 -2.45
N CYS A 178 13.92 24.47 -3.03
CA CYS A 178 13.83 23.38 -4.00
C CYS A 178 14.38 22.11 -3.33
N ARG A 179 13.48 21.16 -3.03
CA ARG A 179 13.81 19.92 -2.33
C ARG A 179 13.23 18.72 -3.09
N THR A 180 13.67 17.54 -2.76
CA THR A 180 13.05 16.28 -3.26
C THR A 180 12.19 15.69 -2.16
N GLU A 181 10.87 15.77 -2.35
CA GLU A 181 9.89 15.13 -1.47
C GLU A 181 9.86 13.62 -1.69
N VAL A 182 9.71 12.88 -0.59
CA VAL A 182 9.54 11.42 -0.58
C VAL A 182 8.12 11.10 -0.14
N ARG A 183 7.43 10.31 -0.96
CA ARG A 183 6.05 9.85 -0.71
C ARG A 183 5.98 8.32 -0.74
N GLY A 184 5.06 7.75 0.03
CA GLY A 184 4.72 6.33 -0.09
C GLY A 184 4.01 6.07 -1.43
N LYS A 185 4.51 5.14 -2.24
CA LYS A 185 3.98 4.91 -3.59
C LYS A 185 2.52 4.42 -3.57
N ASP A 186 2.19 3.50 -2.67
CA ASP A 186 0.86 2.90 -2.59
C ASP A 186 -0.14 3.78 -1.84
N SER A 187 0.32 4.49 -0.82
CA SER A 187 -0.52 5.33 0.04
C SER A 187 -0.69 6.76 -0.47
N GLY A 188 0.27 7.24 -1.28
CA GLY A 188 0.40 8.66 -1.61
C GLY A 188 0.77 9.54 -0.41
N SER A 189 1.11 8.94 0.75
CA SER A 189 1.44 9.67 1.98
C SER A 189 2.71 10.49 1.83
N HIS A 190 2.67 11.74 2.27
CA HIS A 190 3.89 12.50 2.49
C HIS A 190 4.70 11.81 3.60
N LEU A 191 5.96 11.48 3.32
CA LEU A 191 6.87 10.85 4.28
C LEU A 191 7.90 11.86 4.81
N GLY A 192 8.48 12.66 3.94
CA GLY A 192 9.55 13.58 4.23
C GLY A 192 10.30 14.01 2.98
N HIS A 193 11.61 14.19 3.09
CA HIS A 193 12.46 14.63 1.98
C HIS A 193 13.77 13.83 1.95
N VAL A 194 14.38 13.76 0.78
CA VAL A 194 15.74 13.20 0.59
C VAL A 194 16.73 14.31 0.27
N PHE A 195 17.91 14.19 0.87
CA PHE A 195 19.04 15.13 0.77
C PHE A 195 20.32 14.41 0.36
N ASN A 196 21.30 15.15 -0.18
CA ASN A 196 22.59 14.63 -0.65
C ASN A 196 23.72 14.80 0.40
N ASP A 197 23.35 14.87 1.68
CA ASP A 197 24.25 15.08 2.82
C ASP A 197 24.30 13.88 3.76
N GLY A 198 23.98 12.70 3.25
CA GLY A 198 24.06 11.43 3.99
C GLY A 198 25.48 10.85 4.04
N PRO A 199 25.65 9.72 4.75
CA PRO A 199 26.92 9.02 4.87
C PRO A 199 27.46 8.58 3.50
N GLN A 200 28.68 8.98 3.16
CA GLN A 200 29.30 8.72 1.85
C GLN A 200 29.55 7.23 1.61
N ASP A 201 29.90 6.50 2.65
CA ASP A 201 30.08 5.04 2.65
C ASP A 201 28.77 4.27 2.44
N LYS A 202 27.60 4.92 2.66
CA LYS A 202 26.25 4.37 2.43
C LYS A 202 25.53 4.99 1.22
N GLY A 203 26.25 5.61 0.31
CA GLY A 203 25.70 6.15 -0.94
C GLY A 203 25.34 7.64 -0.92
N GLY A 204 25.66 8.38 0.17
CA GLY A 204 25.60 9.84 0.25
C GLY A 204 24.19 10.43 0.36
N LEU A 205 23.13 9.62 0.45
CA LEU A 205 21.76 10.09 0.58
C LEU A 205 21.29 10.05 2.04
N ARG A 206 20.45 11.01 2.40
CA ARG A 206 19.76 11.06 3.69
C ARG A 206 18.25 11.22 3.45
N TYR A 207 17.52 10.17 3.70
CA TYR A 207 16.05 10.17 3.75
C TYR A 207 15.62 10.65 5.13
N CYS A 208 15.21 11.92 5.23
CA CYS A 208 14.74 12.55 6.45
C CYS A 208 13.21 12.41 6.51
N ILE A 209 12.73 11.50 7.36
CA ILE A 209 11.35 11.04 7.35
C ILE A 209 10.64 11.45 8.64
N ASN A 210 9.37 11.88 8.55
CA ASN A 210 8.55 12.17 9.71
C ASN A 210 8.20 10.87 10.46
N SER A 211 8.40 10.83 11.77
CA SER A 211 7.98 9.72 12.63
C SER A 211 6.47 9.48 12.52
N ALA A 212 5.69 10.55 12.43
CA ALA A 212 4.24 10.47 12.29
C ALA A 212 3.76 9.80 10.99
N ALA A 213 4.63 9.68 9.97
CA ALA A 213 4.35 8.95 8.75
C ALA A 213 4.71 7.45 8.84
N LEU A 214 5.37 7.05 9.92
CA LEU A 214 5.90 5.72 10.15
C LEU A 214 5.22 5.01 11.31
N ARG A 215 5.34 3.68 11.32
CA ARG A 215 5.15 2.82 12.47
C ARG A 215 6.36 1.90 12.58
N PHE A 216 6.98 1.88 13.74
CA PHE A 216 8.08 0.97 14.01
C PHE A 216 7.54 -0.40 14.44
N VAL A 217 8.13 -1.48 13.89
CA VAL A 217 7.87 -2.86 14.28
C VAL A 217 9.21 -3.46 14.71
N PRO A 218 9.37 -3.74 16.00
CA PRO A 218 10.60 -4.36 16.52
C PRO A 218 10.77 -5.78 15.99
N ILE A 219 12.03 -6.24 15.89
CA ILE A 219 12.40 -7.50 15.27
C ILE A 219 11.62 -8.70 15.84
N GLU A 220 11.35 -8.71 17.14
CA GLU A 220 10.63 -9.77 17.85
C GLU A 220 9.16 -9.89 17.43
N ARG A 221 8.61 -8.83 16.83
CA ARG A 221 7.21 -8.80 16.38
C ARG A 221 7.05 -8.94 14.87
N MET A 222 8.14 -8.90 14.13
CA MET A 222 8.08 -8.87 12.65
C MET A 222 7.41 -10.10 12.07
N GLU A 223 7.69 -11.30 12.57
CA GLU A 223 7.03 -12.52 12.09
C GLU A 223 5.54 -12.52 12.40
N ALA A 224 5.18 -12.19 13.64
CA ALA A 224 3.78 -12.16 14.08
C ALA A 224 2.94 -11.11 13.34
N GLU A 225 3.56 -10.02 12.88
CA GLU A 225 2.91 -8.94 12.13
C GLU A 225 3.01 -9.10 10.60
N GLY A 226 3.57 -10.23 10.11
CA GLY A 226 3.64 -10.54 8.68
C GLY A 226 4.83 -9.93 7.95
N TYR A 227 5.85 -9.46 8.67
CA TYR A 227 7.08 -8.88 8.12
C TYR A 227 8.29 -9.82 8.19
N GLY A 228 8.10 -11.11 8.45
CA GLY A 228 9.17 -12.11 8.59
C GLY A 228 10.10 -12.19 7.38
N ALA A 229 9.58 -11.96 6.16
CA ALA A 229 10.37 -11.95 4.94
C ALA A 229 11.46 -10.85 4.90
N TYR A 230 11.38 -9.85 5.79
CA TYR A 230 12.34 -8.74 5.87
C TYR A 230 13.41 -8.90 6.96
N LEU A 231 13.36 -9.97 7.76
CA LEU A 231 14.38 -10.28 8.75
C LEU A 231 15.81 -10.32 8.19
N PRO A 232 16.07 -10.88 6.99
CA PRO A 232 17.42 -10.88 6.41
C PRO A 232 18.01 -9.49 6.12
N PHE A 233 17.19 -8.43 6.11
CA PHE A 233 17.67 -7.05 5.90
C PHE A 233 18.14 -6.36 7.19
N ILE A 234 17.88 -6.99 8.36
CA ILE A 234 18.20 -6.43 9.70
C ILE A 234 19.42 -7.11 10.29
N GLN A 235 19.78 -8.30 9.81
CA GLN A 235 20.95 -9.08 10.25
C GLN A 235 22.24 -8.63 9.57
#